data_5aadc7a5e3a76862ad6c2df8c7b4e462
#
_entry.id   5aadc7a5e3a76862ad6c2df8c7b4e462
#
_cell.length_a   1.000
_cell.length_b   1.000
_cell.length_c   1.000
_cell.angle_alpha   90.00
_cell.angle_beta   90.00
_cell.angle_gamma   90.00
#
_symmetry.space_group_name_H-M   'P 1'
#
loop_
_entity.id
_entity.type
_entity.pdbx_description
1 polymer ?
#
loop_
_entity_poly.entity_id
_entity_poly.type
_entity_poly.pdbx_seq_one_letter_code
_entity_poly.pdbx_strand_id
1 'polypeptide(L)'
;MREHSHEKMKNLTLSAMFAAVILLTIVYLFHIPVGTAGGYIHFGDTFIYLAACFLPAPYACGAAAIGGGLADVMSGAAIWAIPTMIIKPLTALCFTSRRTQLLNRRNLFGTILAGLISVGGYYLAEAVLVGNWTAPILTIWGNVVQAIGSGILFIVLGLAVDRTGLKRKLLEQG
;
A
#
# COMPACT_ATOMS: atom_id res chain seq x y z
N MET A 1 -2.28 -20.08 -25.57
CA MET A 1 -2.18 -18.65 -25.86
C MET A 1 -3.38 -17.83 -25.33
N ARG A 2 -4.61 -18.24 -25.53
CA ARG A 2 -5.82 -17.52 -25.03
C ARG A 2 -5.92 -17.47 -23.49
N GLU A 3 -5.64 -18.56 -22.81
CA GLU A 3 -5.72 -18.67 -21.33
C GLU A 3 -4.72 -17.70 -20.63
N HIS A 4 -3.51 -17.62 -21.14
CA HIS A 4 -2.47 -16.70 -20.62
C HIS A 4 -2.84 -15.21 -20.86
N SER A 5 -3.59 -14.91 -21.93
CA SER A 5 -4.11 -13.57 -22.21
C SER A 5 -5.25 -13.19 -21.25
N HIS A 6 -6.14 -14.14 -20.92
CA HIS A 6 -7.22 -13.91 -19.97
C HIS A 6 -6.71 -13.62 -18.54
N GLU A 7 -5.73 -14.41 -18.07
CA GLU A 7 -5.12 -14.20 -16.75
C GLU A 7 -4.42 -12.84 -16.65
N LYS A 8 -3.69 -12.45 -17.70
CA LYS A 8 -3.06 -11.12 -17.76
C LYS A 8 -4.11 -9.99 -17.70
N MET A 9 -5.19 -10.10 -18.45
CA MET A 9 -6.25 -9.11 -18.47
C MET A 9 -6.94 -9.01 -17.09
N LYS A 10 -7.26 -10.15 -16.46
CA LYS A 10 -7.81 -10.20 -15.09
C LYS A 10 -6.91 -9.49 -14.09
N ASN A 11 -5.60 -9.80 -14.11
CA ASN A 11 -4.64 -9.18 -13.20
C ASN A 11 -4.49 -7.68 -13.45
N LEU A 12 -4.51 -7.24 -14.71
CA LEU A 12 -4.44 -5.82 -15.06
C LEU A 12 -5.68 -5.06 -14.59
N THR A 13 -6.87 -5.62 -14.81
CA THR A 13 -8.14 -5.03 -14.36
C THR A 13 -8.18 -4.91 -12.84
N LEU A 14 -7.83 -5.99 -12.12
CA LEU A 14 -7.77 -5.96 -10.67
C LEU A 14 -6.71 -4.96 -10.15
N SER A 15 -5.56 -4.86 -10.82
CA SER A 15 -4.52 -3.88 -10.49
C SER A 15 -5.03 -2.45 -10.63
N ALA A 16 -5.76 -2.14 -11.71
CA ALA A 16 -6.37 -0.83 -11.92
C ALA A 16 -7.45 -0.52 -10.87
N MET A 17 -8.27 -1.50 -10.50
CA MET A 17 -9.26 -1.35 -9.41
C MET A 17 -8.59 -1.07 -8.07
N PHE A 18 -7.53 -1.82 -7.72
CA PHE A 18 -6.78 -1.56 -6.50
C PHE A 18 -6.09 -0.20 -6.52
N ALA A 19 -5.50 0.21 -7.64
CA ALA A 19 -4.90 1.54 -7.77
C ALA A 19 -5.93 2.65 -7.52
N ALA A 20 -7.14 2.51 -8.06
CA ALA A 20 -8.23 3.44 -7.83
C ALA A 20 -8.68 3.46 -6.35
N VAL A 21 -8.83 2.29 -5.71
CA VAL A 21 -9.19 2.21 -4.28
C VAL A 21 -8.11 2.82 -3.41
N ILE A 22 -6.82 2.55 -3.69
CA ILE A 22 -5.69 3.15 -2.98
C ILE A 22 -5.75 4.67 -3.09
N LEU A 23 -5.89 5.20 -4.31
CA LEU A 23 -5.99 6.63 -4.59
C LEU A 23 -7.15 7.27 -3.82
N LEU A 24 -8.36 6.72 -3.98
CA LEU A 24 -9.56 7.26 -3.33
C LEU A 24 -9.46 7.23 -1.80
N THR A 25 -8.89 6.17 -1.24
CA THR A 25 -8.70 6.06 0.21
C THR A 25 -7.70 7.09 0.72
N ILE A 26 -6.62 7.34 0.00
CA ILE A 26 -5.60 8.31 0.39
C ILE A 26 -6.15 9.74 0.27
N VAL A 27 -6.84 10.07 -0.81
CA VAL A 27 -7.31 11.44 -1.07
C VAL A 27 -8.52 11.81 -0.21
N TYR A 28 -9.46 10.90 -0.02
CA TYR A 28 -10.77 11.22 0.56
C TYR A 28 -11.05 10.60 1.92
N LEU A 29 -10.34 9.51 2.31
CA LEU A 29 -10.58 8.85 3.59
C LEU A 29 -9.42 9.10 4.56
N PHE A 30 -9.72 9.79 5.69
CA PHE A 30 -8.76 10.04 6.77
C PHE A 30 -7.48 10.75 6.31
N HIS A 31 -7.64 11.80 5.50
CA HIS A 31 -6.54 12.64 5.07
C HIS A 31 -6.20 13.67 6.16
N ILE A 32 -5.25 13.35 7.04
CA ILE A 32 -4.86 14.18 8.18
C ILE A 32 -3.49 14.81 7.88
N PRO A 33 -3.41 16.14 7.65
CA PRO A 33 -2.15 16.82 7.39
C PRO A 33 -1.20 16.72 8.58
N VAL A 34 0.08 16.45 8.32
CA VAL A 34 1.14 16.41 9.33
C VAL A 34 2.44 16.98 8.79
N GLY A 35 3.20 17.61 9.69
CA GLY A 35 4.52 18.16 9.35
C GLY A 35 4.47 19.46 8.55
N THR A 36 5.65 19.96 8.23
CA THR A 36 5.85 21.23 7.52
C THR A 36 6.09 21.06 6.01
N ALA A 37 6.42 19.85 5.58
CA ALA A 37 6.71 19.52 4.18
C ALA A 37 5.46 19.05 3.40
N GLY A 38 4.24 19.31 3.89
CA GLY A 38 2.99 18.93 3.23
C GLY A 38 2.69 17.43 3.26
N GLY A 39 3.24 16.69 4.25
CA GLY A 39 2.91 15.29 4.48
C GLY A 39 1.53 15.13 5.11
N TYR A 40 0.99 13.92 5.07
CA TYR A 40 -0.31 13.58 5.65
C TYR A 40 -0.39 12.11 6.06
N ILE A 41 -1.26 11.80 7.04
CA ILE A 41 -1.55 10.43 7.48
C ILE A 41 -2.79 9.94 6.75
N HIS A 42 -2.75 8.69 6.30
CA HIS A 42 -3.87 8.00 5.66
C HIS A 42 -3.79 6.49 5.89
N PHE A 43 -4.88 5.76 5.63
CA PHE A 43 -4.90 4.30 5.76
C PHE A 43 -4.88 3.55 4.40
N GLY A 44 -4.45 4.22 3.33
CA GLY A 44 -4.34 3.63 2.00
C GLY A 44 -3.39 2.44 1.90
N ASP A 45 -2.40 2.35 2.79
CA ASP A 45 -1.45 1.23 2.85
C ASP A 45 -2.15 -0.11 3.10
N THR A 46 -3.28 -0.10 3.81
CA THR A 46 -4.14 -1.28 3.97
C THR A 46 -4.51 -1.90 2.63
N PHE A 47 -4.89 -1.07 1.65
CA PHE A 47 -5.30 -1.54 0.33
C PHE A 47 -4.11 -1.95 -0.53
N ILE A 48 -2.92 -1.40 -0.28
CA ILE A 48 -1.66 -1.89 -0.87
C ILE A 48 -1.37 -3.30 -0.38
N TYR A 49 -1.50 -3.57 0.93
CA TYR A 49 -1.29 -4.89 1.51
C TYR A 49 -2.32 -5.91 0.99
N LEU A 50 -3.59 -5.50 0.89
CA LEU A 50 -4.63 -6.31 0.28
C LEU A 50 -4.31 -6.61 -1.20
N ALA A 51 -3.96 -5.60 -2.01
CA ALA A 51 -3.58 -5.79 -3.40
C ALA A 51 -2.45 -6.83 -3.54
N ALA A 52 -1.42 -6.74 -2.70
CA ALA A 52 -0.29 -7.65 -2.69
C ALA A 52 -0.65 -9.08 -2.22
N CYS A 53 -1.77 -9.24 -1.48
CA CYS A 53 -2.31 -10.54 -1.14
C CYS A 53 -3.18 -11.16 -2.25
N PHE A 54 -3.73 -10.37 -3.16
CA PHE A 54 -4.58 -10.86 -4.25
C PHE A 54 -3.82 -10.98 -5.58
N LEU A 55 -2.91 -10.06 -5.86
CA LEU A 55 -2.24 -9.92 -7.15
C LEU A 55 -0.81 -10.49 -7.14
N PRO A 56 -0.32 -10.99 -8.28
CA PRO A 56 1.11 -11.20 -8.48
C PRO A 56 1.91 -9.91 -8.24
N ALA A 57 3.13 -10.05 -7.73
CA ALA A 57 3.94 -8.91 -7.28
C ALA A 57 4.08 -7.75 -8.30
N PRO A 58 4.31 -7.95 -9.61
CA PRO A 58 4.41 -6.84 -10.56
C PRO A 58 3.14 -5.98 -10.62
N TYR A 59 1.97 -6.63 -10.58
CA TYR A 59 0.67 -5.94 -10.63
C TYR A 59 0.36 -5.21 -9.33
N ALA A 60 0.67 -5.82 -8.18
CA ALA A 60 0.52 -5.18 -6.88
C ALA A 60 1.45 -3.97 -6.74
N CYS A 61 2.70 -4.09 -7.18
CA CYS A 61 3.65 -2.98 -7.20
C CYS A 61 3.18 -1.84 -8.11
N GLY A 62 2.65 -2.17 -9.30
CA GLY A 62 2.07 -1.19 -10.22
C GLY A 62 0.89 -0.45 -9.60
N ALA A 63 -0.05 -1.18 -8.98
CA ALA A 63 -1.19 -0.59 -8.28
C ALA A 63 -0.75 0.34 -7.14
N ALA A 64 0.24 -0.09 -6.34
CA ALA A 64 0.78 0.69 -5.24
C ALA A 64 1.48 1.98 -5.72
N ALA A 65 2.32 1.88 -6.75
CA ALA A 65 3.05 3.02 -7.31
C ALA A 65 2.09 4.04 -7.93
N ILE A 66 1.18 3.58 -8.80
CA ILE A 66 0.25 4.47 -9.53
C ILE A 66 -0.76 5.06 -8.56
N GLY A 67 -1.41 4.23 -7.73
CA GLY A 67 -2.43 4.69 -6.78
C GLY A 67 -1.87 5.66 -5.75
N GLY A 68 -0.70 5.37 -5.17
CA GLY A 68 -0.03 6.23 -4.20
C GLY A 68 0.52 7.52 -4.82
N GLY A 69 1.25 7.40 -5.93
CA GLY A 69 1.84 8.56 -6.60
C GLY A 69 0.81 9.54 -7.13
N LEU A 70 -0.28 9.05 -7.74
CA LEU A 70 -1.39 9.91 -8.18
C LEU A 70 -2.12 10.54 -6.99
N ALA A 71 -2.26 9.83 -5.88
CA ALA A 71 -2.87 10.38 -4.67
C ALA A 71 -2.08 11.58 -4.14
N ASP A 72 -0.74 11.50 -4.11
CA ASP A 72 0.10 12.62 -3.69
C ASP A 72 -0.09 13.84 -4.60
N VAL A 73 -0.11 13.64 -5.92
CA VAL A 73 -0.35 14.74 -6.88
C VAL A 73 -1.71 15.37 -6.67
N MET A 74 -2.76 14.55 -6.53
CA MET A 74 -4.15 15.02 -6.35
C MET A 74 -4.39 15.68 -4.98
N SER A 75 -3.62 15.29 -3.96
CA SER A 75 -3.68 15.89 -2.62
C SER A 75 -2.87 17.18 -2.48
N GLY A 76 -2.24 17.67 -3.57
CA GLY A 76 -1.38 18.84 -3.52
C GLY A 76 0.01 18.60 -2.94
N ALA A 77 0.37 17.34 -2.71
CA ALA A 77 1.65 16.90 -2.15
C ALA A 77 2.58 16.29 -3.22
N ALA A 78 2.59 16.86 -4.42
CA ALA A 78 3.28 16.32 -5.60
C ALA A 78 4.78 16.05 -5.39
N ILE A 79 5.44 16.75 -4.45
CA ILE A 79 6.83 16.53 -4.08
C ILE A 79 7.06 15.10 -3.53
N TRP A 80 6.04 14.49 -2.94
CA TRP A 80 6.08 13.14 -2.39
C TRP A 80 5.81 12.05 -3.44
N ALA A 81 5.31 12.39 -4.62
CA ALA A 81 4.91 11.39 -5.61
C ALA A 81 6.04 10.43 -5.99
N ILE A 82 7.26 10.94 -6.25
CA ILE A 82 8.41 10.10 -6.60
C ILE A 82 8.83 9.19 -5.43
N PRO A 83 9.06 9.69 -4.20
CA PRO A 83 9.30 8.84 -3.04
C PRO A 83 8.22 7.77 -2.85
N THR A 84 6.96 8.14 -2.93
CA THR A 84 5.82 7.23 -2.80
C THR A 84 5.83 6.13 -3.86
N MET A 85 6.08 6.47 -5.12
CA MET A 85 6.17 5.49 -6.22
C MET A 85 7.32 4.49 -6.05
N ILE A 86 8.28 4.77 -5.19
CA ILE A 86 9.38 3.85 -4.82
C ILE A 86 9.04 3.07 -3.55
N ILE A 87 8.62 3.77 -2.50
CA ILE A 87 8.39 3.18 -1.17
C ILE A 87 7.20 2.22 -1.18
N LYS A 88 6.06 2.61 -1.78
CA LYS A 88 4.85 1.79 -1.75
C LYS A 88 4.98 0.44 -2.47
N PRO A 89 5.62 0.32 -3.64
CA PRO A 89 5.96 -0.99 -4.20
C PRO A 89 6.83 -1.84 -3.29
N LEU A 90 7.83 -1.25 -2.61
CA LEU A 90 8.66 -1.99 -1.67
C LEU A 90 7.84 -2.55 -0.49
N THR A 91 6.87 -1.80 0.02
CA THR A 91 5.94 -2.32 1.04
C THR A 91 5.06 -3.44 0.51
N ALA A 92 4.59 -3.36 -0.74
CA ALA A 92 3.81 -4.42 -1.37
C ALA A 92 4.60 -5.73 -1.51
N LEU A 93 5.90 -5.68 -1.78
CA LEU A 93 6.77 -6.86 -1.90
C LEU A 93 6.92 -7.66 -0.59
N CYS A 94 6.56 -7.08 0.56
CA CYS A 94 6.58 -7.78 1.85
C CYS A 94 5.48 -8.86 1.96
N PHE A 95 4.47 -8.82 1.09
CA PHE A 95 3.32 -9.72 1.11
C PHE A 95 3.40 -10.79 0.02
N THR A 96 2.50 -11.78 0.10
CA THR A 96 2.40 -12.83 -0.91
C THR A 96 0.95 -13.15 -1.26
N SER A 97 0.67 -13.27 -2.55
CA SER A 97 -0.62 -13.71 -3.08
C SER A 97 -0.75 -15.24 -3.20
N ARG A 98 0.35 -15.99 -2.98
CA ARG A 98 0.40 -17.45 -3.22
C ARG A 98 -0.41 -18.30 -2.24
N ARG A 99 -0.87 -17.74 -1.11
CA ARG A 99 -1.66 -18.44 -0.10
C ARG A 99 -3.13 -18.10 -0.25
N THR A 100 -4.00 -19.06 -0.01
CA THR A 100 -5.46 -18.86 -0.03
C THR A 100 -5.94 -17.95 1.10
N GLN A 101 -5.27 -18.03 2.26
CA GLN A 101 -5.53 -17.14 3.39
C GLN A 101 -4.67 -15.89 3.30
N LEU A 102 -5.28 -14.72 3.54
CA LEU A 102 -4.59 -13.44 3.61
C LEU A 102 -3.74 -13.36 4.87
N LEU A 103 -4.30 -13.78 6.03
CA LEU A 103 -3.64 -13.73 7.33
C LEU A 103 -2.82 -15.00 7.57
N ASN A 104 -1.78 -15.18 6.80
CA ASN A 104 -0.77 -16.20 7.02
C ASN A 104 0.47 -15.59 7.71
N ARG A 105 1.34 -16.44 8.29
CA ARG A 105 2.53 -15.99 9.03
C ARG A 105 3.42 -15.03 8.24
N ARG A 106 3.58 -15.26 6.93
CA ARG A 106 4.40 -14.39 6.07
C ARG A 106 3.79 -13.01 5.93
N ASN A 107 2.48 -12.91 5.69
CA ASN A 107 1.81 -11.63 5.50
C ASN A 107 1.70 -10.85 6.82
N LEU A 108 1.50 -11.54 7.95
CA LEU A 108 1.55 -10.90 9.27
C LEU A 108 2.94 -10.32 9.58
N PHE A 109 4.00 -11.09 9.33
CA PHE A 109 5.37 -10.56 9.43
C PHE A 109 5.63 -9.45 8.40
N GLY A 110 5.09 -9.62 7.19
CA GLY A 110 5.12 -8.62 6.12
C GLY A 110 4.56 -7.26 6.53
N THR A 111 3.52 -7.24 7.39
CA THR A 111 2.94 -6.00 7.93
C THR A 111 3.97 -5.20 8.74
N ILE A 112 4.76 -5.89 9.59
CA ILE A 112 5.81 -5.26 10.39
C ILE A 112 6.91 -4.72 9.48
N LEU A 113 7.38 -5.55 8.54
CA LEU A 113 8.44 -5.16 7.61
C LEU A 113 8.03 -4.01 6.71
N ALA A 114 6.80 -4.02 6.19
CA ALA A 114 6.24 -2.94 5.40
C ALA A 114 6.16 -1.63 6.20
N GLY A 115 5.77 -1.70 7.48
CA GLY A 115 5.79 -0.56 8.39
C GLY A 115 7.18 0.04 8.55
N LEU A 116 8.19 -0.80 8.78
CA LEU A 116 9.59 -0.36 8.90
C LEU A 116 10.11 0.29 7.60
N ILE A 117 9.79 -0.32 6.43
CA ILE A 117 10.16 0.23 5.12
C ILE A 117 9.45 1.57 4.89
N SER A 118 8.17 1.68 5.23
CA SER A 118 7.40 2.91 5.08
C SER A 118 7.99 4.03 5.97
N VAL A 119 8.13 3.78 7.27
CA VAL A 119 8.66 4.77 8.22
C VAL A 119 10.08 5.19 7.85
N GLY A 120 10.97 4.23 7.59
CA GLY A 120 12.36 4.50 7.21
C GLY A 120 12.48 5.18 5.84
N GLY A 121 11.69 4.74 4.88
CA GLY A 121 11.69 5.29 3.52
C GLY A 121 11.23 6.75 3.49
N TYR A 122 10.13 7.06 4.18
CA TYR A 122 9.67 8.45 4.27
C TYR A 122 10.57 9.33 5.12
N TYR A 123 11.19 8.79 6.18
CA TYR A 123 12.23 9.51 6.93
C TYR A 123 13.38 9.94 6.00
N LEU A 124 13.92 8.99 5.22
CA LEU A 124 15.01 9.28 4.29
C LEU A 124 14.58 10.26 3.19
N ALA A 125 13.38 10.06 2.62
CA ALA A 125 12.85 10.96 1.60
C ALA A 125 12.70 12.39 2.12
N GLU A 126 12.12 12.59 3.31
CA GLU A 126 11.98 13.92 3.93
C GLU A 126 13.32 14.55 4.24
N ALA A 127 14.27 13.79 4.79
CA ALA A 127 15.62 14.29 5.08
C ALA A 127 16.31 14.84 3.82
N VAL A 128 16.15 14.14 2.69
CA VAL A 128 16.70 14.56 1.40
C VAL A 128 15.94 15.77 0.82
N LEU A 129 14.62 15.75 0.85
CA LEU A 129 13.78 16.83 0.28
C LEU A 129 13.93 18.15 1.05
N VAL A 130 14.05 18.08 2.36
CA VAL A 130 14.20 19.27 3.24
C VAL A 130 15.68 19.68 3.38
N GLY A 131 16.63 18.79 3.04
CA GLY A 131 18.06 19.02 3.24
C GLY A 131 18.48 19.01 4.71
N ASN A 132 17.69 18.39 5.59
CA ASN A 132 17.92 18.37 7.03
C ASN A 132 17.56 17.02 7.64
N TRP A 133 18.55 16.34 8.23
CA TRP A 133 18.38 15.00 8.82
C TRP A 133 17.64 15.00 10.17
N THR A 134 17.48 16.14 10.82
CA THR A 134 16.74 16.24 12.09
C THR A 134 15.27 16.58 11.89
N ALA A 135 14.89 17.21 10.77
CA ALA A 135 13.50 17.59 10.49
C ALA A 135 12.53 16.39 10.52
N PRO A 136 12.85 15.22 9.90
CA PRO A 136 11.93 14.08 9.91
C PRO A 136 11.69 13.47 11.29
N ILE A 137 12.57 13.74 12.29
CA ILE A 137 12.38 13.26 13.67
C ILE A 137 11.08 13.82 14.27
N LEU A 138 10.70 15.04 13.90
CA LEU A 138 9.47 15.69 14.37
C LEU A 138 8.20 15.14 13.73
N THR A 139 8.32 14.55 12.55
CA THR A 139 7.19 14.07 11.73
C THR A 139 7.06 12.55 11.69
N ILE A 140 8.10 11.81 12.10
CA ILE A 140 8.16 10.33 12.06
C ILE A 140 6.98 9.66 12.75
N TRP A 141 6.46 10.24 13.82
CA TRP A 141 5.30 9.72 14.57
C TRP A 141 4.07 9.55 13.67
N GLY A 142 3.88 10.45 12.70
CA GLY A 142 2.79 10.36 11.72
C GLY A 142 2.90 9.10 10.87
N ASN A 143 4.10 8.82 10.37
CA ASN A 143 4.37 7.60 9.60
C ASN A 143 4.23 6.33 10.45
N VAL A 144 4.59 6.38 11.75
CA VAL A 144 4.40 5.27 12.69
C VAL A 144 2.91 5.01 12.93
N VAL A 145 2.13 6.05 13.20
CA VAL A 145 0.66 5.95 13.38
C VAL A 145 0.01 5.38 12.12
N GLN A 146 0.40 5.86 10.93
CA GLN A 146 -0.08 5.34 9.65
C GLN A 146 0.25 3.85 9.47
N ALA A 147 1.48 3.44 9.74
CA ALA A 147 1.91 2.05 9.61
C ALA A 147 1.12 1.12 10.55
N ILE A 148 0.96 1.52 11.82
CA ILE A 148 0.21 0.75 12.81
C ILE A 148 -1.28 0.69 12.43
N GLY A 149 -1.89 1.82 12.12
CA GLY A 149 -3.31 1.90 11.75
C GLY A 149 -3.63 1.10 10.49
N SER A 150 -2.80 1.22 9.45
CA SER A 150 -2.96 0.43 8.23
C SER A 150 -2.76 -1.06 8.48
N GLY A 151 -1.83 -1.43 9.35
CA GLY A 151 -1.61 -2.83 9.74
C GLY A 151 -2.81 -3.42 10.49
N ILE A 152 -3.37 -2.69 11.45
CA ILE A 152 -4.57 -3.11 12.19
C ILE A 152 -5.75 -3.27 11.22
N LEU A 153 -5.98 -2.29 10.36
CA LEU A 153 -7.08 -2.34 9.40
C LEU A 153 -6.90 -3.49 8.38
N PHE A 154 -5.66 -3.76 7.96
CA PHE A 154 -5.36 -4.93 7.12
C PHE A 154 -5.72 -6.25 7.83
N ILE A 155 -5.42 -6.39 9.13
CA ILE A 155 -5.77 -7.59 9.89
C ILE A 155 -7.29 -7.73 9.99
N VAL A 156 -8.01 -6.67 10.30
CA VAL A 156 -9.49 -6.68 10.40
C VAL A 156 -10.13 -7.06 9.08
N LEU A 157 -9.75 -6.41 7.98
CA LEU A 157 -10.28 -6.72 6.65
C LEU A 157 -9.83 -8.11 6.16
N GLY A 158 -8.59 -8.48 6.43
CA GLY A 158 -8.05 -9.80 6.11
C GLY A 158 -8.82 -10.93 6.81
N LEU A 159 -9.17 -10.74 8.10
CA LEU A 159 -10.06 -11.68 8.82
C LEU A 159 -11.44 -11.80 8.16
N ALA A 160 -12.04 -10.69 7.76
CA ALA A 160 -13.33 -10.69 7.09
C ALA A 160 -13.26 -11.45 5.75
N VAL A 161 -12.23 -11.18 4.93
CA VAL A 161 -12.01 -11.86 3.65
C VAL A 161 -11.75 -13.36 3.85
N ASP A 162 -10.92 -13.73 4.82
CA ASP A 162 -10.59 -15.13 5.10
C ASP A 162 -11.81 -15.92 5.59
N ARG A 163 -12.67 -15.30 6.44
CA ARG A 163 -13.93 -15.92 6.93
C ARG A 163 -14.95 -16.15 5.81
N THR A 164 -15.06 -15.25 4.85
CA THR A 164 -15.98 -15.40 3.71
C THR A 164 -15.47 -16.37 2.64
N GLY A 165 -14.19 -16.71 2.68
CA GLY A 165 -13.54 -17.51 1.65
C GLY A 165 -13.49 -16.84 0.29
N LEU A 166 -13.61 -15.51 0.25
CA LEU A 166 -13.72 -14.73 -1.00
C LEU A 166 -12.55 -15.00 -1.95
N LYS A 167 -11.33 -14.99 -1.42
CA LYS A 167 -10.14 -15.25 -2.24
C LYS A 167 -10.17 -16.65 -2.88
N ARG A 168 -10.56 -17.67 -2.11
CA ARG A 168 -10.68 -19.04 -2.62
C ARG A 168 -11.70 -19.12 -3.75
N LYS A 169 -12.88 -18.52 -3.57
CA LYS A 169 -13.93 -18.47 -4.61
C LYS A 169 -13.45 -17.80 -5.89
N LEU A 170 -12.69 -16.71 -5.78
CA LEU A 170 -12.12 -15.99 -6.93
C LEU A 170 -11.04 -16.81 -7.67
N LEU A 171 -10.31 -17.66 -6.96
CA LEU A 171 -9.31 -18.56 -7.57
C LEU A 171 -9.95 -19.78 -8.24
N GLU A 172 -11.10 -20.26 -7.75
CA GLU A 172 -11.84 -21.39 -8.33
C GLU A 172 -12.65 -21.01 -9.58
N GLN A 173 -12.94 -19.73 -9.79
CA GLN A 173 -13.72 -19.19 -10.93
C GLN A 173 -12.85 -18.69 -12.10
N GLY A 174 -11.56 -18.76 -12.02
CA GLY A 174 -10.60 -18.31 -13.04
C GLY A 174 -9.69 -19.38 -13.49
#